data_f1830895f5344f2b4e0dd3fd99d58974
#
_entry.id   f1830895f5344f2b4e0dd3fd99d58974
#
_cell.length_a   1.000
_cell.length_b   1.000
_cell.length_c   1.000
_cell.angle_alpha   90.00
_cell.angle_beta   90.00
_cell.angle_gamma   90.00
#
_symmetry.space_group_name_H-M   'P 1'
#
loop_
_entity.id
_entity.type
_entity.pdbx_description
1 polymer ?
#
loop_
_entity_poly.entity_id
_entity_poly.type
_entity_poly.pdbx_seq_one_letter_code
_entity_poly.pdbx_strand_id
1 'polypeptide(L)'
;IFERNFSGVWNEVQKIVSSDRDVMDQFGWSVSISNDYAAVGANWEDHDENGLNAVGSAGSVYIFERNGSGTWNEVQKVVAPIRFTLDEFGCSVSLSGTILAVGAPFENEDASEANFLSDAGAAYILERNGIGTWNHIQKIVPSDRETDDIFGFALDLSGNKLLVGAPYEDHDGVGLNYMTQAGAAYLFEDPGTGTWSQITKAIAVD
;
A
#
# COMPACT_ATOMS: atom_id res chain seq x y z
N ILE A 1 12.73 14.28 4.68
CA ILE A 1 11.85 15.27 4.02
C ILE A 1 12.71 16.39 3.45
N PHE A 2 12.48 16.71 2.19
CA PHE A 2 13.10 17.84 1.50
C PHE A 2 12.02 18.80 1.04
N GLU A 3 12.29 20.10 1.15
CA GLU A 3 11.40 21.15 0.65
C GLU A 3 12.16 22.05 -0.35
N ARG A 4 11.44 22.48 -1.38
CA ARG A 4 11.98 23.41 -2.39
C ARG A 4 11.77 24.84 -1.93
N ASN A 5 12.86 25.61 -1.80
CA ASN A 5 12.78 27.02 -1.44
C ASN A 5 12.37 27.91 -2.65
N PHE A 6 12.14 29.20 -2.40
CA PHE A 6 11.75 30.18 -3.43
C PHE A 6 12.80 30.32 -4.57
N SER A 7 14.07 29.98 -4.31
CA SER A 7 15.14 29.99 -5.32
C SER A 7 15.18 28.70 -6.14
N GLY A 8 14.27 27.75 -5.90
CA GLY A 8 14.20 26.48 -6.61
C GLY A 8 15.12 25.40 -6.08
N VAL A 9 15.84 25.62 -4.97
CA VAL A 9 16.78 24.67 -4.36
C VAL A 9 16.04 23.78 -3.36
N TRP A 10 16.30 22.47 -3.42
CA TRP A 10 15.79 21.49 -2.47
C TRP A 10 16.71 21.44 -1.24
N ASN A 11 16.14 21.61 -0.06
CA ASN A 11 16.85 21.55 1.21
C ASN A 11 16.24 20.45 2.09
N GLU A 12 17.09 19.69 2.80
CA GLU A 12 16.59 18.80 3.85
C GLU A 12 16.05 19.66 5.01
N VAL A 13 14.80 19.42 5.37
CA VAL A 13 14.12 20.12 6.47
C VAL A 13 13.96 19.22 7.68
N GLN A 14 13.78 17.91 7.49
CA GLN A 14 13.65 16.95 8.60
C GLN A 14 13.97 15.54 8.16
N LYS A 15 14.69 14.79 8.99
CA LYS A 15 14.76 13.33 8.95
C LYS A 15 13.66 12.78 9.86
N ILE A 16 12.75 11.98 9.30
CA ILE A 16 11.73 11.26 10.05
C ILE A 16 12.14 9.79 10.23
N VAL A 17 11.72 9.19 11.32
CA VAL A 17 11.95 7.77 11.66
C VAL A 17 10.71 7.24 12.36
N SER A 18 10.49 5.92 12.34
CA SER A 18 9.42 5.28 13.12
C SER A 18 9.69 5.42 14.62
N SER A 19 8.62 5.52 15.41
CA SER A 19 8.67 5.65 16.87
C SER A 19 9.16 4.39 17.58
N ASP A 20 8.98 3.21 16.96
CA ASP A 20 9.23 1.88 17.50
C ASP A 20 10.29 1.08 16.72
N ARG A 21 11.26 1.78 16.11
CA ARG A 21 12.34 1.19 15.29
C ARG A 21 12.95 -0.06 15.87
N ASP A 22 12.97 -1.12 15.09
CA ASP A 22 13.72 -2.33 15.41
C ASP A 22 14.60 -2.79 14.23
N VAL A 23 15.33 -3.88 14.47
CA VAL A 23 16.26 -4.46 13.49
C VAL A 23 15.47 -5.07 12.34
N MET A 24 15.87 -4.74 11.12
CA MET A 24 15.31 -5.25 9.87
C MET A 24 13.92 -4.76 9.47
N ASP A 25 13.26 -3.85 10.18
CA ASP A 25 11.92 -3.31 9.83
C ASP A 25 11.84 -2.69 8.42
N GLN A 26 12.98 -2.24 7.88
CA GLN A 26 13.10 -1.60 6.57
C GLN A 26 12.21 -0.34 6.43
N PHE A 27 12.06 0.47 7.50
CA PHE A 27 11.38 1.76 7.41
C PHE A 27 11.94 2.61 6.27
N GLY A 28 11.08 3.09 5.39
CA GLY A 28 11.46 3.83 4.19
C GLY A 28 11.52 2.98 2.93
N TRP A 29 11.09 1.72 2.98
CA TRP A 29 11.00 0.84 1.83
C TRP A 29 10.12 1.45 0.72
N SER A 30 8.97 1.96 1.08
CA SER A 30 8.07 2.71 0.21
C SER A 30 7.71 4.06 0.84
N VAL A 31 7.46 5.08 0.03
CA VAL A 31 7.11 6.41 0.50
C VAL A 31 6.11 7.09 -0.43
N SER A 32 5.18 7.82 0.16
CA SER A 32 4.28 8.71 -0.58
C SER A 32 3.99 9.97 0.23
N ILE A 33 3.76 11.07 -0.45
CA ILE A 33 3.43 12.37 0.18
C ILE A 33 2.28 13.03 -0.57
N SER A 34 1.32 13.54 0.19
CA SER A 34 0.18 14.31 -0.34
C SER A 34 -0.19 15.41 0.63
N ASN A 35 -0.06 16.67 0.22
CA ASN A 35 -0.30 17.83 1.07
C ASN A 35 0.56 17.78 2.35
N ASP A 36 -0.09 17.81 3.52
CA ASP A 36 0.55 17.76 4.83
C ASP A 36 0.63 16.36 5.43
N TYR A 37 0.45 15.31 4.61
CA TYR A 37 0.56 13.91 5.02
C TYR A 37 1.65 13.19 4.25
N ALA A 38 2.40 12.33 4.95
CA ALA A 38 3.35 11.38 4.36
C ALA A 38 3.07 9.99 4.90
N ALA A 39 3.12 8.98 4.04
CA ALA A 39 3.07 7.57 4.39
C ALA A 39 4.43 6.93 4.10
N VAL A 40 4.91 6.11 5.02
CA VAL A 40 6.20 5.41 4.92
C VAL A 40 5.99 3.95 5.26
N GLY A 41 6.25 3.07 4.30
CA GLY A 41 6.20 1.63 4.49
C GLY A 41 7.44 1.09 5.19
N ALA A 42 7.22 0.08 6.02
CA ALA A 42 8.21 -0.76 6.69
C ALA A 42 7.74 -2.21 6.52
N ASN A 43 8.00 -2.77 5.34
CA ASN A 43 7.38 -4.03 4.90
C ASN A 43 7.85 -5.27 5.69
N TRP A 44 8.94 -5.18 6.45
CA TRP A 44 9.43 -6.25 7.32
C TRP A 44 9.19 -5.99 8.80
N GLU A 45 8.40 -4.99 9.12
CA GLU A 45 8.03 -4.70 10.51
C GLU A 45 7.14 -5.83 11.06
N ASP A 46 7.44 -6.28 12.28
CA ASP A 46 6.85 -7.48 12.87
C ASP A 46 5.66 -7.18 13.81
N HIS A 47 5.64 -6.00 14.45
CA HIS A 47 4.71 -5.69 15.53
C HIS A 47 3.43 -5.01 15.05
N ASP A 48 2.36 -5.14 15.83
CA ASP A 48 1.11 -4.43 15.58
C ASP A 48 1.23 -2.92 15.83
N GLU A 49 0.14 -2.19 15.68
CA GLU A 49 0.06 -0.74 15.88
C GLU A 49 0.37 -0.28 17.32
N ASN A 50 0.42 -1.21 18.27
CA ASN A 50 0.76 -0.95 19.67
C ASN A 50 2.20 -1.39 20.02
N GLY A 51 2.97 -1.90 19.06
CA GLY A 51 4.30 -2.46 19.28
C GLY A 51 4.28 -3.81 20.00
N LEU A 52 3.19 -4.58 19.83
CA LEU A 52 2.96 -5.87 20.45
C LEU A 52 2.71 -6.93 19.36
N ASN A 53 2.37 -8.16 19.77
CA ASN A 53 1.87 -9.24 18.89
C ASN A 53 2.71 -9.44 17.62
N ALA A 54 3.99 -9.76 17.78
CA ALA A 54 4.91 -9.93 16.66
C ALA A 54 4.46 -11.04 15.69
N VAL A 55 4.40 -10.68 14.40
CA VAL A 55 4.15 -11.59 13.25
C VAL A 55 5.21 -11.27 12.20
N GLY A 56 6.14 -12.21 11.96
CA GLY A 56 7.35 -11.97 11.17
C GLY A 56 7.08 -11.38 9.80
N SER A 57 7.65 -10.21 9.52
CA SER A 57 7.52 -9.49 8.25
C SER A 57 6.08 -9.31 7.76
N ALA A 58 5.12 -9.16 8.69
CA ALA A 58 3.73 -8.85 8.31
C ALA A 58 3.59 -7.45 7.71
N GLY A 59 4.48 -6.54 8.11
CA GLY A 59 4.61 -5.20 7.59
C GLY A 59 3.71 -4.15 8.24
N SER A 60 4.13 -2.90 8.09
CA SER A 60 3.43 -1.73 8.64
C SER A 60 3.59 -0.50 7.75
N VAL A 61 2.71 0.48 7.93
CA VAL A 61 2.85 1.82 7.36
C VAL A 61 2.76 2.85 8.47
N TYR A 62 3.69 3.81 8.48
CA TYR A 62 3.71 4.93 9.41
C TYR A 62 3.22 6.19 8.70
N ILE A 63 2.30 6.88 9.33
CA ILE A 63 1.69 8.09 8.79
C ILE A 63 2.19 9.29 9.60
N PHE A 64 2.71 10.27 8.88
CA PHE A 64 3.21 11.52 9.42
C PHE A 64 2.33 12.68 8.97
N GLU A 65 2.11 13.64 9.86
CA GLU A 65 1.41 14.89 9.57
C GLU A 65 2.34 16.08 9.80
N ARG A 66 2.33 17.01 8.85
CA ARG A 66 3.03 18.29 8.95
C ARG A 66 2.18 19.28 9.73
N ASN A 67 2.68 19.75 10.85
CA ASN A 67 1.98 20.75 11.65
C ASN A 67 2.15 22.18 11.10
N GLY A 68 1.43 23.14 11.67
CA GLY A 68 1.46 24.55 11.26
C GLY A 68 2.82 25.25 11.43
N SER A 69 3.79 24.65 12.14
CA SER A 69 5.18 25.14 12.24
C SER A 69 6.12 24.49 11.21
N GLY A 70 5.61 23.59 10.38
CA GLY A 70 6.37 22.87 9.35
C GLY A 70 7.06 21.60 9.84
N THR A 71 6.78 21.16 11.07
CA THR A 71 7.35 19.93 11.64
C THR A 71 6.48 18.72 11.30
N TRP A 72 7.10 17.64 10.85
CA TRP A 72 6.45 16.36 10.58
C TRP A 72 6.45 15.50 11.83
N ASN A 73 5.28 15.07 12.28
CA ASN A 73 5.10 14.22 13.44
C ASN A 73 4.41 12.92 13.02
N GLU A 74 4.87 11.78 13.54
CA GLU A 74 4.16 10.53 13.41
C GLU A 74 2.81 10.66 14.13
N VAL A 75 1.73 10.36 13.43
CA VAL A 75 0.37 10.46 13.95
C VAL A 75 -0.32 9.10 14.06
N GLN A 76 0.10 8.12 13.26
CA GLN A 76 -0.47 6.78 13.31
C GLN A 76 0.48 5.75 12.68
N LYS A 77 0.60 4.56 13.30
CA LYS A 77 1.05 3.33 12.67
C LYS A 77 -0.18 2.54 12.25
N VAL A 78 -0.19 1.99 11.06
CA VAL A 78 -1.25 1.12 10.53
C VAL A 78 -0.65 -0.21 10.07
N VAL A 79 -1.40 -1.29 10.32
CA VAL A 79 -1.07 -2.66 9.93
C VAL A 79 -2.28 -3.28 9.23
N ALA A 80 -2.12 -4.39 8.52
CA ALA A 80 -3.27 -5.12 7.98
C ALA A 80 -4.23 -5.56 9.10
N PRO A 81 -5.56 -5.58 8.88
CA PRO A 81 -6.54 -5.99 9.90
C PRO A 81 -6.36 -7.44 10.37
N ILE A 82 -5.93 -8.31 9.47
CA ILE A 82 -5.46 -9.68 9.74
C ILE A 82 -4.04 -9.74 9.22
N ARG A 83 -3.13 -10.30 10.00
CA ARG A 83 -1.69 -10.28 9.74
C ARG A 83 -1.17 -11.69 9.69
N PHE A 84 -0.52 -12.04 8.58
CA PHE A 84 0.23 -13.29 8.48
C PHE A 84 1.72 -13.02 8.27
N THR A 85 2.51 -14.05 8.50
CA THR A 85 3.95 -13.98 8.30
C THR A 85 4.26 -13.80 6.82
N LEU A 86 5.11 -12.80 6.51
CA LEU A 86 5.59 -12.46 5.18
C LEU A 86 4.56 -11.79 4.25
N ASP A 87 3.42 -11.29 4.73
CA ASP A 87 2.47 -10.53 3.88
C ASP A 87 3.08 -9.26 3.30
N GLU A 88 4.06 -8.69 4.00
CA GLU A 88 4.78 -7.46 3.62
C GLU A 88 3.87 -6.26 3.36
N PHE A 89 2.84 -6.06 4.20
CA PHE A 89 2.00 -4.85 4.16
C PHE A 89 2.87 -3.59 4.24
N GLY A 90 2.68 -2.65 3.32
CA GLY A 90 3.55 -1.47 3.19
C GLY A 90 4.68 -1.65 2.18
N CYS A 91 4.72 -2.76 1.42
CA CYS A 91 5.65 -2.93 0.31
C CYS A 91 5.51 -1.81 -0.73
N SER A 92 4.30 -1.35 -0.98
CA SER A 92 4.02 -0.16 -1.78
C SER A 92 2.98 0.73 -1.10
N VAL A 93 3.09 2.04 -1.24
CA VAL A 93 2.14 3.02 -0.68
C VAL A 93 1.87 4.16 -1.65
N SER A 94 0.62 4.63 -1.71
CA SER A 94 0.26 5.85 -2.43
C SER A 94 -0.82 6.62 -1.70
N LEU A 95 -0.59 7.94 -1.52
CA LEU A 95 -1.48 8.89 -0.86
C LEU A 95 -2.14 9.81 -1.88
N SER A 96 -3.45 10.00 -1.77
CA SER A 96 -4.19 11.03 -2.52
C SER A 96 -5.26 11.65 -1.62
N GLY A 97 -4.99 12.85 -1.11
CA GLY A 97 -5.90 13.56 -0.20
C GLY A 97 -6.14 12.78 1.10
N THR A 98 -7.36 12.29 1.30
CA THR A 98 -7.76 11.51 2.48
C THR A 98 -7.70 10.00 2.28
N ILE A 99 -7.25 9.53 1.12
CA ILE A 99 -7.16 8.10 0.79
C ILE A 99 -5.70 7.68 0.76
N LEU A 100 -5.42 6.52 1.36
CA LEU A 100 -4.15 5.81 1.33
C LEU A 100 -4.37 4.41 0.75
N ALA A 101 -3.62 4.07 -0.29
CA ALA A 101 -3.51 2.71 -0.79
C ALA A 101 -2.21 2.07 -0.31
N VAL A 102 -2.26 0.81 0.10
CA VAL A 102 -1.14 0.04 0.62
C VAL A 102 -1.12 -1.34 -0.02
N GLY A 103 0.01 -1.75 -0.58
CA GLY A 103 0.22 -3.08 -1.14
C GLY A 103 0.79 -4.07 -0.12
N ALA A 104 0.31 -5.31 -0.22
CA ALA A 104 0.78 -6.50 0.49
C ALA A 104 0.94 -7.64 -0.53
N PRO A 105 2.08 -7.70 -1.25
CA PRO A 105 2.22 -8.55 -2.42
C PRO A 105 2.27 -10.05 -2.14
N PHE A 106 2.56 -10.45 -0.90
CA PHE A 106 2.62 -11.86 -0.49
C PHE A 106 1.41 -12.27 0.37
N GLU A 107 0.37 -11.44 0.41
CA GLU A 107 -0.92 -11.79 1.02
C GLU A 107 -1.57 -12.97 0.30
N ASN A 108 -2.03 -13.96 1.06
CA ASN A 108 -2.50 -15.24 0.52
C ASN A 108 -4.03 -15.36 0.44
N GLU A 109 -4.76 -14.63 1.29
CA GLU A 109 -6.21 -14.70 1.39
C GLU A 109 -6.89 -13.66 0.50
N ASP A 110 -8.12 -13.95 0.08
CA ASP A 110 -8.94 -12.99 -0.68
C ASP A 110 -9.54 -11.90 0.22
N ALA A 111 -10.37 -11.04 -0.37
CA ALA A 111 -11.02 -9.94 0.35
C ALA A 111 -12.01 -10.40 1.43
N SER A 112 -12.36 -11.69 1.48
CA SER A 112 -13.20 -12.29 2.52
C SER A 112 -12.39 -13.04 3.58
N GLU A 113 -11.05 -12.94 3.55
CA GLU A 113 -10.11 -13.68 4.40
C GLU A 113 -10.29 -15.20 4.28
N ALA A 114 -10.50 -15.66 3.06
CA ALA A 114 -10.68 -17.05 2.69
C ALA A 114 -9.93 -17.35 1.38
N ASN A 115 -10.14 -18.52 0.79
CA ASN A 115 -9.62 -18.88 -0.53
C ASN A 115 -8.12 -18.64 -0.69
N PHE A 116 -7.33 -19.31 0.14
CA PHE A 116 -5.87 -19.23 0.13
C PHE A 116 -5.27 -19.54 -1.26
N LEU A 117 -4.45 -18.61 -1.75
CA LEU A 117 -3.60 -18.75 -2.93
C LEU A 117 -2.23 -18.13 -2.58
N SER A 118 -1.16 -18.95 -2.57
CA SER A 118 0.17 -18.48 -2.17
C SER A 118 0.61 -17.29 -2.99
N ASP A 119 1.04 -16.24 -2.30
CA ASP A 119 1.63 -15.03 -2.88
C ASP A 119 0.77 -14.40 -4.01
N ALA A 120 -0.56 -14.57 -3.94
CA ALA A 120 -1.46 -13.95 -4.92
C ALA A 120 -1.51 -12.43 -4.76
N GLY A 121 -1.28 -11.95 -3.54
CA GLY A 121 -1.20 -10.54 -3.20
C GLY A 121 -2.54 -9.83 -3.02
N ALA A 122 -2.47 -8.69 -2.33
CA ALA A 122 -3.59 -7.80 -2.08
C ALA A 122 -3.16 -6.32 -2.04
N ALA A 123 -4.15 -5.43 -2.15
CA ALA A 123 -4.01 -4.03 -1.81
C ALA A 123 -5.10 -3.63 -0.79
N TYR A 124 -4.76 -2.70 0.08
CA TYR A 124 -5.65 -2.21 1.12
C TYR A 124 -5.92 -0.73 0.93
N ILE A 125 -7.16 -0.33 1.10
CA ILE A 125 -7.56 1.07 1.08
C ILE A 125 -7.89 1.51 2.49
N LEU A 126 -7.29 2.64 2.88
CA LEU A 126 -7.59 3.33 4.13
C LEU A 126 -8.10 4.72 3.82
N GLU A 127 -9.03 5.20 4.64
CA GLU A 127 -9.53 6.57 4.55
C GLU A 127 -9.38 7.30 5.88
N ARG A 128 -8.93 8.54 5.79
CA ARG A 128 -8.82 9.45 6.92
C ARG A 128 -10.18 10.06 7.26
N ASN A 129 -10.67 9.79 8.46
CA ASN A 129 -11.93 10.35 8.94
C ASN A 129 -11.80 11.83 9.39
N GLY A 130 -12.93 12.46 9.73
CA GLY A 130 -13.00 13.87 10.12
C GLY A 130 -12.28 14.24 11.43
N ILE A 131 -11.82 13.25 12.22
CA ILE A 131 -11.02 13.46 13.44
C ILE A 131 -9.54 13.12 13.26
N GLY A 132 -9.12 12.80 12.03
CA GLY A 132 -7.72 12.59 11.67
C GLY A 132 -7.23 11.15 11.72
N THR A 133 -8.08 10.16 12.04
CA THR A 133 -7.71 8.75 12.10
C THR A 133 -7.86 8.10 10.73
N TRP A 134 -6.87 7.29 10.36
CA TRP A 134 -6.87 6.47 9.15
C TRP A 134 -7.47 5.10 9.46
N ASN A 135 -8.53 4.73 8.76
CA ASN A 135 -9.26 3.48 8.98
C ASN A 135 -9.26 2.64 7.71
N HIS A 136 -9.12 1.33 7.86
CA HIS A 136 -9.33 0.40 6.76
C HIS A 136 -10.77 0.49 6.27
N ILE A 137 -10.95 0.62 4.94
CA ILE A 137 -12.27 0.62 4.32
C ILE A 137 -12.46 -0.58 3.39
N GLN A 138 -11.40 -1.06 2.74
CA GLN A 138 -11.51 -2.20 1.84
C GLN A 138 -10.15 -2.89 1.64
N LYS A 139 -10.16 -4.24 1.58
CA LYS A 139 -9.12 -5.07 0.97
C LYS A 139 -9.51 -5.33 -0.48
N ILE A 140 -8.58 -5.17 -1.40
CA ILE A 140 -8.77 -5.32 -2.84
C ILE A 140 -7.89 -6.46 -3.33
N VAL A 141 -8.47 -7.35 -4.11
CA VAL A 141 -7.79 -8.39 -4.85
C VAL A 141 -8.29 -8.40 -6.31
N PRO A 142 -7.50 -8.85 -7.28
CA PRO A 142 -7.98 -8.98 -8.66
C PRO A 142 -9.04 -10.09 -8.79
N SER A 143 -9.91 -9.96 -9.78
CA SER A 143 -11.01 -10.90 -10.01
C SER A 143 -10.55 -12.26 -10.54
N ASP A 144 -9.35 -12.32 -11.07
CA ASP A 144 -8.71 -13.48 -11.70
C ASP A 144 -7.41 -13.88 -10.99
N ARG A 145 -7.32 -13.58 -9.66
CA ARG A 145 -6.12 -13.87 -8.85
C ARG A 145 -5.68 -15.33 -8.92
N GLU A 146 -4.40 -15.54 -9.07
CA GLU A 146 -3.75 -16.85 -9.02
C GLU A 146 -2.55 -16.85 -8.08
N THR A 147 -2.00 -18.05 -7.89
CA THR A 147 -0.78 -18.24 -7.09
C THR A 147 0.40 -17.55 -7.74
N ASP A 148 1.21 -16.87 -6.91
CA ASP A 148 2.44 -16.17 -7.30
C ASP A 148 2.25 -14.92 -8.21
N ASP A 149 1.06 -14.37 -8.35
CA ASP A 149 0.80 -13.14 -9.14
C ASP A 149 1.46 -11.90 -8.55
N ILE A 150 1.62 -11.87 -7.23
CA ILE A 150 2.25 -10.77 -6.48
C ILE A 150 1.52 -9.43 -6.72
N PHE A 151 0.18 -9.45 -6.73
CA PHE A 151 -0.64 -8.24 -6.85
C PHE A 151 -0.41 -7.29 -5.65
N GLY A 152 -0.27 -6.00 -5.91
CA GLY A 152 0.06 -5.02 -4.86
C GLY A 152 1.55 -4.70 -4.75
N PHE A 153 2.41 -5.32 -5.62
CA PHE A 153 3.84 -5.03 -5.63
C PHE A 153 4.15 -3.56 -5.92
N ALA A 154 3.40 -2.95 -6.82
CA ALA A 154 3.45 -1.52 -7.11
C ALA A 154 2.03 -0.98 -7.20
N LEU A 155 1.82 0.26 -6.76
CA LEU A 155 0.52 0.92 -6.89
C LEU A 155 0.67 2.44 -7.01
N ASP A 156 -0.32 3.05 -7.65
CA ASP A 156 -0.45 4.50 -7.73
C ASP A 156 -1.91 4.92 -7.63
N LEU A 157 -2.17 5.90 -6.77
CA LEU A 157 -3.49 6.41 -6.44
C LEU A 157 -3.64 7.85 -6.92
N SER A 158 -4.67 8.13 -7.70
CA SER A 158 -5.00 9.48 -8.16
C SER A 158 -6.49 9.76 -8.02
N GLY A 159 -6.85 10.51 -6.98
CA GLY A 159 -8.25 10.78 -6.64
C GLY A 159 -9.02 9.48 -6.34
N ASN A 160 -9.99 9.16 -7.19
CA ASN A 160 -10.82 7.97 -7.07
C ASN A 160 -10.37 6.80 -7.96
N LYS A 161 -9.14 6.83 -8.48
CA LYS A 161 -8.57 5.77 -9.33
C LYS A 161 -7.32 5.20 -8.70
N LEU A 162 -7.24 3.88 -8.66
CA LEU A 162 -6.08 3.13 -8.17
C LEU A 162 -5.59 2.18 -9.26
N LEU A 163 -4.34 2.30 -9.64
CA LEU A 163 -3.64 1.34 -10.50
C LEU A 163 -2.77 0.44 -9.63
N VAL A 164 -2.87 -0.88 -9.81
CA VAL A 164 -2.10 -1.88 -9.05
C VAL A 164 -1.42 -2.84 -10.02
N GLY A 165 -0.14 -3.06 -9.82
CA GLY A 165 0.68 -3.99 -10.60
C GLY A 165 0.73 -5.38 -9.97
N ALA A 166 0.71 -6.39 -10.84
CA ALA A 166 0.95 -7.80 -10.55
C ALA A 166 2.04 -8.29 -11.53
N PRO A 167 3.34 -8.21 -11.14
CA PRO A 167 4.44 -8.41 -12.10
C PRO A 167 4.59 -9.84 -12.60
N TYR A 168 4.01 -10.82 -11.91
CA TYR A 168 4.11 -12.23 -12.26
C TYR A 168 2.81 -12.84 -12.76
N GLU A 169 1.78 -12.01 -12.97
CA GLU A 169 0.54 -12.45 -13.63
C GLU A 169 0.84 -13.11 -14.98
N ASP A 170 0.25 -14.28 -15.18
CA ASP A 170 0.56 -15.19 -16.29
C ASP A 170 -0.48 -15.20 -17.43
N HIS A 171 -1.66 -14.60 -17.24
CA HIS A 171 -2.77 -14.69 -18.17
C HIS A 171 -3.07 -13.38 -18.87
N ASP A 172 -3.61 -13.46 -20.07
CA ASP A 172 -4.10 -12.30 -20.81
C ASP A 172 -5.34 -11.65 -20.13
N GLY A 173 -5.80 -10.54 -20.68
CA GLY A 173 -6.92 -9.76 -20.15
C GLY A 173 -8.28 -10.50 -20.11
N VAL A 174 -8.34 -11.70 -20.69
CA VAL A 174 -9.52 -12.59 -20.67
C VAL A 174 -9.26 -13.93 -19.99
N GLY A 175 -8.05 -14.13 -19.45
CA GLY A 175 -7.66 -15.33 -18.70
C GLY A 175 -7.49 -16.60 -19.56
N LEU A 176 -7.24 -16.46 -20.85
CA LEU A 176 -7.19 -17.59 -21.78
C LEU A 176 -5.79 -17.94 -22.28
N ASN A 177 -4.92 -16.95 -22.47
CA ASN A 177 -3.58 -17.20 -23.00
C ASN A 177 -2.56 -17.07 -21.89
N TYR A 178 -1.93 -18.18 -21.57
CA TYR A 178 -0.88 -18.28 -20.57
C TYR A 178 0.46 -17.78 -21.14
N MET A 179 1.06 -16.81 -20.46
CA MET A 179 2.39 -16.28 -20.75
C MET A 179 3.14 -16.06 -19.44
N THR A 180 4.03 -16.98 -19.12
CA THR A 180 4.77 -17.00 -17.84
C THR A 180 5.34 -15.61 -17.49
N GLN A 181 4.90 -15.06 -16.37
CA GLN A 181 5.38 -13.81 -15.79
C GLN A 181 5.35 -12.62 -16.77
N ALA A 182 4.31 -12.58 -17.60
CA ALA A 182 4.12 -11.47 -18.54
C ALA A 182 3.73 -10.17 -17.82
N GLY A 183 3.13 -10.30 -16.65
CA GLY A 183 2.70 -9.21 -15.79
C GLY A 183 1.42 -8.52 -16.27
N ALA A 184 0.73 -7.91 -15.32
CA ALA A 184 -0.47 -7.12 -15.55
C ALA A 184 -0.55 -5.89 -14.64
N ALA A 185 -1.40 -4.94 -15.02
CA ALA A 185 -1.82 -3.84 -14.18
C ALA A 185 -3.35 -3.78 -14.14
N TYR A 186 -3.90 -3.56 -12.95
CA TYR A 186 -5.34 -3.53 -12.71
C TYR A 186 -5.78 -2.13 -12.30
N LEU A 187 -6.80 -1.63 -12.97
CA LEU A 187 -7.42 -0.35 -12.62
C LEU A 187 -8.67 -0.59 -11.77
N PHE A 188 -8.70 0.06 -10.62
CA PHE A 188 -9.87 0.14 -9.73
C PHE A 188 -10.37 1.58 -9.67
N GLU A 189 -11.67 1.75 -9.44
CA GLU A 189 -12.30 3.06 -9.26
C GLU A 189 -13.36 3.00 -8.16
N ASP A 190 -13.43 4.05 -7.34
CA ASP A 190 -14.56 4.36 -6.48
C ASP A 190 -15.43 5.43 -7.16
N PRO A 191 -16.68 5.12 -7.54
CA PRO A 191 -17.59 6.11 -8.13
C PRO A 191 -18.13 7.13 -7.13
N GLY A 192 -17.58 7.21 -5.92
CA GLY A 192 -18.05 8.09 -4.83
C GLY A 192 -18.97 7.40 -3.83
N THR A 193 -18.97 6.08 -3.81
CA THR A 193 -19.79 5.25 -2.89
C THR A 193 -18.98 4.73 -1.70
N GLY A 194 -17.66 4.93 -1.69
CA GLY A 194 -16.71 4.35 -0.73
C GLY A 194 -16.40 2.87 -1.03
N THR A 195 -16.79 2.38 -2.21
CA THR A 195 -16.51 1.00 -2.64
C THR A 195 -15.69 1.02 -3.93
N TRP A 196 -14.50 0.46 -3.87
CA TRP A 196 -13.57 0.32 -4.99
C TRP A 196 -13.88 -0.94 -5.78
N SER A 197 -14.00 -0.82 -7.09
CA SER A 197 -14.31 -1.92 -7.99
C SER A 197 -13.31 -1.98 -9.14
N GLN A 198 -12.93 -3.19 -9.55
CA GLN A 198 -12.08 -3.41 -10.72
C GLN A 198 -12.79 -2.97 -11.99
N ILE A 199 -12.14 -2.12 -12.77
CA ILE A 199 -12.65 -1.59 -14.04
C ILE A 199 -12.05 -2.35 -15.22
N THR A 200 -10.76 -2.61 -15.16
CA THR A 200 -10.05 -3.29 -16.27
C THR A 200 -8.75 -3.91 -15.78
N LYS A 201 -8.26 -4.89 -16.53
CA LYS A 201 -6.90 -5.43 -16.51
C LYS A 201 -6.19 -4.97 -17.78
N ALA A 202 -4.99 -4.45 -17.65
CA ALA A 202 -4.10 -4.08 -18.73
C ALA A 202 -2.91 -5.03 -18.77
N ILE A 203 -2.61 -5.54 -19.93
CA ILE A 203 -1.44 -6.39 -20.22
C ILE A 203 -0.62 -5.79 -21.33
N ALA A 204 0.65 -6.17 -21.46
CA ALA A 204 1.43 -5.87 -22.63
C ALA A 204 0.82 -6.58 -23.84
N VAL A 205 0.74 -5.86 -24.96
CA VAL A 205 0.36 -6.43 -26.27
C VAL A 205 1.60 -6.36 -27.17
N ASP A 206 2.09 -7.51 -27.63
CA ASP A 206 3.21 -7.61 -28.56
C ASP A 206 2.72 -7.59 -30.01
#